data_474435e08bc7a7d2fec6d0b70bb093f8
#
_entry.id   474435e08bc7a7d2fec6d0b70bb093f8
#
_cell.length_a   1.000
_cell.length_b   1.000
_cell.length_c   1.000
_cell.angle_alpha   90.00
_cell.angle_beta   90.00
_cell.angle_gamma   90.00
#
_symmetry.space_group_name_H-M   'P 1'
#
loop_
_entity.id
_entity.type
_entity.pdbx_description
1 polymer ?
#
loop_
_entity_poly.entity_id
_entity_poly.type
_entity_poly.pdbx_seq_one_letter_code
_entity_poly.pdbx_strand_id
1 'polypeptide(L)'
;MEIYEANGKVNGKIVWLEKGPDTKDTHNTDEKMRSRKLMGVNILSGLTKKSEKWEGGRIYNPKNGKNYKCSIWLDGDKLKVRGYLGVFYETQTWKKAK
;
A
#
# COMPACT_ATOMS: atom_id res chain seq x y z
N MET A 1 1.09 5.05 -7.70
CA MET A 1 1.39 3.72 -7.08
C MET A 1 1.70 2.73 -8.17
N GLU A 2 2.79 2.05 -8.07
CA GLU A 2 3.15 0.97 -9.00
C GLU A 2 2.93 -0.38 -8.33
N ILE A 3 2.10 -1.22 -8.96
CA ILE A 3 1.85 -2.59 -8.51
C ILE A 3 2.77 -3.51 -9.30
N TYR A 4 3.48 -4.39 -8.61
CA TYR A 4 4.42 -5.31 -9.25
C TYR A 4 4.45 -6.64 -8.53
N GLU A 5 4.94 -7.67 -9.23
CA GLU A 5 5.09 -9.01 -8.67
C GLU A 5 6.55 -9.29 -8.35
N ALA A 6 6.79 -9.87 -7.18
CA ALA A 6 8.12 -10.30 -6.75
C ALA A 6 7.98 -11.55 -5.90
N ASN A 7 8.77 -12.59 -6.23
CA ASN A 7 8.79 -13.86 -5.50
C ASN A 7 7.40 -14.50 -5.36
N GLY A 8 6.56 -14.41 -6.41
CA GLY A 8 5.22 -14.98 -6.42
C GLY A 8 4.19 -14.19 -5.63
N LYS A 9 4.55 -13.01 -5.14
CA LYS A 9 3.65 -12.14 -4.39
C LYS A 9 3.52 -10.77 -5.03
N VAL A 10 2.39 -10.11 -4.79
CA VAL A 10 2.11 -8.79 -5.33
C VAL A 10 2.43 -7.73 -4.28
N ASN A 11 3.10 -6.68 -4.73
CA ASN A 11 3.52 -5.54 -3.91
C ASN A 11 3.13 -4.25 -4.61
N GLY A 12 3.13 -3.16 -3.87
CA GLY A 12 2.87 -1.83 -4.43
C GLY A 12 3.79 -0.80 -3.82
N LYS A 13 4.44 0.00 -4.66
CA LYS A 13 5.35 1.05 -4.20
C LYS A 13 4.86 2.42 -4.63
N ILE A 14 5.25 3.44 -3.86
CA ILE A 14 4.93 4.82 -4.17
C ILE A 14 5.85 5.30 -5.30
N VAL A 15 5.24 5.77 -6.40
CA VAL A 15 5.96 6.35 -7.53
C VAL A 15 5.62 7.83 -7.74
N TRP A 16 4.62 8.35 -7.01
CA TRP A 16 4.22 9.74 -7.08
C TRP A 16 3.62 10.18 -5.75
N LEU A 17 3.95 11.40 -5.33
CA LEU A 17 3.43 12.01 -4.11
C LEU A 17 2.96 13.42 -4.41
N GLU A 18 1.77 13.76 -3.93
CA GLU A 18 1.19 15.10 -4.09
C GLU A 18 2.08 16.18 -3.49
N LYS A 19 2.70 15.89 -2.35
CA LYS A 19 3.60 16.82 -1.66
C LYS A 19 5.02 16.85 -2.21
N GLY A 20 5.30 16.09 -3.27
CA GLY A 20 6.59 16.06 -3.93
C GLY A 20 7.47 14.87 -3.53
N PRO A 21 8.54 14.62 -4.32
CA PRO A 21 9.39 13.44 -4.15
C PRO A 21 10.26 13.45 -2.89
N ASP A 22 10.40 14.60 -2.24
CA ASP A 22 11.20 14.70 -1.02
C ASP A 22 10.40 14.53 0.27
N THR A 23 9.12 14.16 0.17
CA THR A 23 8.27 13.90 1.32
C THR A 23 8.84 12.74 2.13
N LYS A 24 9.02 12.97 3.43
CA LYS A 24 9.60 11.99 4.34
C LYS A 24 8.55 11.27 5.17
N ASP A 25 8.93 10.10 5.67
CA ASP A 25 8.07 9.23 6.47
C ASP A 25 8.06 9.64 7.94
N THR A 26 7.62 10.87 8.20
CA THR A 26 7.72 11.51 9.53
C THR A 26 6.85 10.87 10.60
N HIS A 27 5.81 10.12 10.20
CA HIS A 27 4.89 9.47 11.13
C HIS A 27 5.22 8.01 11.41
N ASN A 28 6.37 7.52 10.91
CA ASN A 28 6.78 6.15 11.15
C ASN A 28 6.99 5.91 12.65
N THR A 29 6.52 4.77 13.14
CA THR A 29 6.69 4.39 14.55
C THR A 29 8.14 4.09 14.92
N ASP A 30 8.96 3.74 13.91
CA ASP A 30 10.40 3.57 14.08
C ASP A 30 11.10 4.91 13.78
N GLU A 31 11.69 5.51 14.80
CA GLU A 31 12.42 6.77 14.69
C GLU A 31 13.47 6.77 13.59
N LYS A 32 14.16 5.66 13.41
CA LYS A 32 15.21 5.52 12.40
C LYS A 32 14.70 5.63 10.98
N MET A 33 13.40 5.36 10.77
CA MET A 33 12.78 5.39 9.46
C MET A 33 12.11 6.72 9.14
N ARG A 34 12.03 7.64 10.09
CA ARG A 34 11.34 8.92 9.89
C ARG A 34 12.01 9.85 8.89
N SER A 35 13.31 9.67 8.67
CA SER A 35 14.07 10.49 7.71
C SER A 35 14.08 9.92 6.29
N ARG A 36 13.54 8.71 6.09
CA ARG A 36 13.49 8.12 4.74
C ARG A 36 12.47 8.84 3.87
N LYS A 37 12.75 8.91 2.59
CA LYS A 37 11.78 9.42 1.63
C LYS A 37 10.71 8.37 1.38
N LEU A 38 9.46 8.82 1.24
CA LEU A 38 8.35 7.92 0.92
C LEU A 38 8.37 7.43 -0.53
N MET A 39 8.99 8.18 -1.43
CA MET A 39 9.12 7.78 -2.82
C MET A 39 9.85 6.43 -2.93
N GLY A 40 9.25 5.47 -3.64
CA GLY A 40 9.84 4.14 -3.80
C GLY A 40 9.57 3.17 -2.65
N VAL A 41 8.90 3.61 -1.59
CA VAL A 41 8.57 2.74 -0.45
C VAL A 41 7.44 1.79 -0.85
N ASN A 42 7.58 0.52 -0.50
CA ASN A 42 6.51 -0.47 -0.65
C ASN A 42 5.47 -0.23 0.42
N ILE A 43 4.29 0.25 0.04
CA ILE A 43 3.18 0.42 0.98
C ILE A 43 2.22 -0.76 0.95
N LEU A 44 2.20 -1.53 -0.16
CA LEU A 44 1.51 -2.81 -0.23
C LEU A 44 2.57 -3.90 -0.34
N SER A 45 2.44 -4.96 0.44
CA SER A 45 3.43 -6.05 0.43
C SER A 45 2.83 -7.39 0.74
N GLY A 46 3.38 -8.43 0.11
CA GLY A 46 3.10 -9.81 0.46
C GLY A 46 1.72 -10.33 0.08
N LEU A 47 1.06 -9.70 -0.89
CA LEU A 47 -0.26 -10.14 -1.34
C LEU A 47 -0.18 -11.39 -2.19
N THR A 48 -1.03 -12.38 -1.90
CA THR A 48 -1.09 -13.63 -2.65
C THR A 48 -2.44 -13.75 -3.34
N LYS A 49 -2.43 -14.15 -4.60
CA LYS A 49 -3.68 -14.31 -5.37
C LYS A 49 -4.51 -15.48 -4.85
N LYS A 50 -5.77 -15.21 -4.56
CA LYS A 50 -6.78 -16.21 -4.20
C LYS A 50 -8.05 -15.93 -4.98
N SER A 51 -8.33 -16.76 -5.99
CA SER A 51 -9.48 -16.57 -6.86
C SER A 51 -9.37 -15.22 -7.60
N GLU A 52 -10.30 -14.29 -7.38
CA GLU A 52 -10.31 -12.98 -8.03
C GLU A 52 -9.73 -11.86 -7.17
N LYS A 53 -9.17 -12.21 -6.02
CA LYS A 53 -8.60 -11.25 -5.07
C LYS A 53 -7.16 -11.58 -4.75
N TRP A 54 -6.44 -10.60 -4.22
CA TRP A 54 -5.12 -10.79 -3.63
C TRP A 54 -5.25 -10.51 -2.14
N GLU A 55 -4.87 -11.45 -1.31
CA GLU A 55 -5.06 -11.41 0.15
C GLU A 55 -3.79 -11.76 0.91
N GLY A 56 -3.85 -11.62 2.23
CA GLY A 56 -2.77 -12.01 3.12
C GLY A 56 -1.59 -11.05 3.17
N GLY A 57 -1.74 -9.89 2.55
CA GLY A 57 -0.70 -8.87 2.56
C GLY A 57 -0.92 -7.81 3.61
N ARG A 58 -0.08 -6.79 3.56
CA ARG A 58 -0.13 -5.65 4.46
C ARG A 58 -0.08 -4.34 3.69
N ILE A 59 -0.73 -3.34 4.25
CA ILE A 59 -0.65 -1.97 3.76
C ILE A 59 -0.05 -1.09 4.86
N TYR A 60 0.93 -0.27 4.47
CA TYR A 60 1.54 0.72 5.35
C TYR A 60 0.83 2.07 5.17
N ASN A 61 0.41 2.68 6.27
CA ASN A 61 -0.22 4.00 6.23
C ASN A 61 0.77 5.06 6.70
N PRO A 62 1.30 5.91 5.78
CA PRO A 62 2.26 6.94 6.18
C PRO A 62 1.66 8.05 7.05
N LYS A 63 0.35 8.17 7.11
CA LYS A 63 -0.31 9.18 7.93
C LYS A 63 -0.19 8.89 9.43
N ASN A 64 -0.09 7.62 9.80
CA ASN A 64 0.04 7.21 11.20
C ASN A 64 1.20 6.26 11.48
N GLY A 65 1.95 5.86 10.45
CA GLY A 65 3.10 4.98 10.57
C GLY A 65 2.77 3.53 10.91
N LYS A 66 1.53 3.11 10.77
CA LYS A 66 1.09 1.76 11.12
C LYS A 66 0.85 0.89 9.90
N ASN A 67 0.99 -0.42 10.11
CA ASN A 67 0.69 -1.43 9.11
C ASN A 67 -0.63 -2.12 9.44
N TYR A 68 -1.40 -2.44 8.40
CA TYR A 68 -2.67 -3.14 8.53
C TYR A 68 -2.71 -4.31 7.56
N LYS A 69 -3.46 -5.35 7.89
CA LYS A 69 -3.77 -6.42 6.93
C LYS A 69 -4.59 -5.82 5.80
N CYS A 70 -4.39 -6.31 4.59
CA CYS A 70 -5.14 -5.78 3.45
C CYS A 70 -5.46 -6.86 2.43
N SER A 71 -6.46 -6.56 1.61
CA SER A 71 -6.78 -7.28 0.40
C SER A 71 -7.02 -6.30 -0.73
N ILE A 72 -6.79 -6.73 -1.96
CA ILE A 72 -7.04 -5.91 -3.15
C ILE A 72 -7.79 -6.73 -4.19
N TRP A 73 -8.57 -6.05 -5.02
CA TRP A 73 -9.26 -6.68 -6.15
C TRP A 73 -9.50 -5.65 -7.23
N LEU A 74 -9.75 -6.13 -8.44
CA LEU A 74 -10.07 -5.27 -9.56
C LEU A 74 -11.58 -5.11 -9.69
N ASP A 75 -12.01 -3.87 -9.94
CA ASP A 75 -13.39 -3.53 -10.24
C ASP A 75 -13.39 -2.70 -11.53
N GLY A 76 -13.51 -3.39 -12.67
CA GLY A 76 -13.33 -2.77 -13.97
C GLY A 76 -11.89 -2.32 -14.15
N ASP A 77 -11.68 -1.03 -14.40
CA ASP A 77 -10.36 -0.42 -14.55
C ASP A 77 -9.82 0.18 -13.23
N LYS A 78 -10.54 -0.03 -12.13
CA LYS A 78 -10.18 0.51 -10.82
C LYS A 78 -9.65 -0.59 -9.92
N LEU A 79 -8.71 -0.22 -9.07
CA LEU A 79 -8.18 -1.09 -8.03
C LEU A 79 -8.83 -0.75 -6.70
N LYS A 80 -9.46 -1.74 -6.08
CA LYS A 80 -10.02 -1.61 -4.75
C LYS A 80 -9.00 -2.12 -3.73
N VAL A 81 -8.74 -1.31 -2.72
CA VAL A 81 -7.79 -1.63 -1.65
C VAL A 81 -8.52 -1.55 -0.33
N ARG A 82 -8.57 -2.65 0.39
CA ARG A 82 -9.23 -2.72 1.69
C ARG A 82 -8.21 -2.99 2.79
N GLY A 83 -8.11 -2.06 3.73
CA GLY A 83 -7.31 -2.24 4.94
C GLY A 83 -8.21 -2.64 6.11
N TYR A 84 -7.76 -3.60 6.91
CA TYR A 84 -8.53 -4.12 8.03
C TYR A 84 -8.02 -3.51 9.34
N LEU A 85 -8.91 -2.82 10.06
CA LEU A 85 -8.63 -2.10 11.30
C LEU A 85 -9.31 -2.83 12.47
N GLY A 86 -8.84 -4.04 12.79
CA GLY A 86 -9.50 -4.86 13.79
C GLY A 86 -10.84 -5.39 13.27
N VAL A 87 -11.94 -5.03 13.94
CA VAL A 87 -13.29 -5.43 13.49
C VAL A 87 -13.86 -4.52 12.40
N PHE A 88 -13.18 -3.42 12.11
CA PHE A 88 -13.58 -2.48 11.07
C PHE A 88 -12.68 -2.64 9.84
N TYR A 89 -13.14 -2.13 8.72
CA TYR A 89 -12.33 -2.06 7.53
C TYR A 89 -12.58 -0.74 6.79
N GLU A 90 -11.60 -0.32 6.00
CA GLU A 90 -11.69 0.85 5.15
C GLU A 90 -11.33 0.45 3.72
N THR A 91 -12.15 0.84 2.77
CA THR A 91 -11.93 0.53 1.34
C THR A 91 -11.61 1.82 0.59
N GLN A 92 -10.49 1.79 -0.14
CA GLN A 92 -10.08 2.88 -1.02
C GLN A 92 -10.18 2.43 -2.46
N THR A 93 -10.45 3.36 -3.35
CA THR A 93 -10.47 3.12 -4.79
C THR A 93 -9.31 3.85 -5.43
N TRP A 94 -8.43 3.11 -6.12
CA TRP A 94 -7.30 3.68 -6.83
C TRP A 94 -7.52 3.55 -8.32
N LYS A 95 -7.29 4.65 -9.03
CA LYS A 95 -7.34 4.63 -10.49
C LYS A 95 -6.00 4.15 -11.03
N LYS A 96 -6.04 3.50 -12.18
CA LYS A 96 -4.82 3.06 -12.86
C LYS A 96 -4.00 4.28 -13.26
N ALA A 97 -2.73 4.28 -12.87
CA ALA A 97 -1.79 5.31 -13.28
C ALA A 97 -1.46 5.13 -14.77
N LYS A 98 -1.37 6.24 -15.46
CA LYS A 98 -0.94 6.24 -16.86
C LYS A 98 0.52 6.61 -16.97
#